data_74714dea72ff2360ae3e959037a57a1e
#
_entry.id   74714dea72ff2360ae3e959037a57a1e
#
_cell.length_a   1.000
_cell.length_b   1.000
_cell.length_c   1.000
_cell.angle_alpha   90.00
_cell.angle_beta   90.00
_cell.angle_gamma   90.00
#
_symmetry.space_group_name_H-M   'P 1'
#
loop_
_entity.id
_entity.type
_entity.pdbx_description
1 polymer ?
#
loop_
_entity_poly.entity_id
_entity_poly.type
_entity_poly.pdbx_seq_one_letter_code
_entity_poly.pdbx_strand_id
1 'polypeptide(L)'
;FYTQYADIQTEMNAYLEFDADVFRNKTVLLPCDDPEWSNFTKYFAENFSQLGLRKLISTSYAPEAKTAKYGDLFSYDSSGGKPPLNERGKIFVLDHDATGDGRIDFRDIKWEYLDGDGDFRSDEVKQLRDQSDIIVTNPPFSLFREFLVWILEAEKQFAIIGNRNAITYKE
;
A
#
# COMPACT_ATOMS: atom_id res chain seq x y z
N PHE A 1 -5.27 -11.60 9.06
CA PHE A 1 -5.42 -12.57 7.95
C PHE A 1 -4.73 -11.99 6.74
N TYR A 2 -3.63 -12.59 6.30
CA TYR A 2 -2.91 -12.17 5.10
C TYR A 2 -3.53 -12.87 3.89
N THR A 3 -3.77 -12.13 2.82
CA THR A 3 -4.21 -12.69 1.54
C THR A 3 -3.11 -13.60 1.00
N GLN A 4 -3.48 -14.80 0.54
CA GLN A 4 -2.50 -15.75 0.01
C GLN A 4 -2.01 -15.28 -1.36
N TYR A 5 -0.75 -15.58 -1.68
CA TYR A 5 -0.16 -15.22 -2.98
C TYR A 5 -0.96 -15.77 -4.17
N ALA A 6 -1.43 -17.02 -4.06
CA ALA A 6 -2.22 -17.67 -5.11
C ALA A 6 -3.58 -16.97 -5.36
N ASP A 7 -4.19 -16.41 -4.31
CA ASP A 7 -5.45 -15.68 -4.45
C ASP A 7 -5.22 -14.35 -5.18
N ILE A 8 -4.13 -13.65 -4.84
CA ILE A 8 -3.72 -12.42 -5.53
C ILE A 8 -3.45 -12.71 -7.01
N GLN A 9 -2.68 -13.76 -7.29
CA GLN A 9 -2.35 -14.16 -8.65
C GLN A 9 -3.60 -14.49 -9.46
N THR A 10 -4.55 -15.21 -8.88
CA THR A 10 -5.82 -15.56 -9.54
C THR A 10 -6.62 -14.31 -9.89
N GLU A 11 -6.74 -13.38 -8.97
CA GLU A 11 -7.48 -12.15 -9.15
C GLU A 11 -6.80 -11.24 -10.20
N MET A 12 -5.49 -11.07 -10.11
CA MET A 12 -4.75 -10.25 -11.07
C MET A 12 -4.77 -10.85 -12.48
N ASN A 13 -4.73 -12.18 -12.60
CA ASN A 13 -4.86 -12.85 -13.89
C ASN A 13 -6.22 -12.58 -14.55
N ALA A 14 -7.30 -12.51 -13.77
CA ALA A 14 -8.62 -12.17 -14.31
C ALA A 14 -8.65 -10.76 -14.92
N TYR A 15 -7.99 -9.79 -14.29
CA TYR A 15 -7.85 -8.44 -14.87
C TYR A 15 -7.00 -8.45 -16.14
N LEU A 16 -5.89 -9.20 -16.16
CA LEU A 16 -5.00 -9.31 -17.32
C LEU A 16 -5.64 -10.05 -18.49
N GLU A 17 -6.54 -11.02 -18.24
CA GLU A 17 -7.34 -11.67 -19.28
C GLU A 17 -8.33 -10.69 -19.93
N PHE A 18 -8.86 -9.75 -19.16
CA PHE A 18 -9.76 -8.73 -19.68
C PHE A 18 -9.00 -7.61 -20.42
N ASP A 19 -7.88 -7.15 -19.87
CA ASP A 19 -7.00 -6.14 -20.44
C ASP A 19 -5.53 -6.46 -20.09
N ALA A 20 -4.79 -6.99 -21.07
CA ALA A 20 -3.38 -7.36 -20.87
C ALA A 20 -2.48 -6.17 -20.51
N ASP A 21 -2.90 -4.95 -20.81
CA ASP A 21 -2.16 -3.72 -20.59
C ASP A 21 -2.67 -2.91 -19.39
N VAL A 22 -3.58 -3.47 -18.59
CA VAL A 22 -4.20 -2.78 -17.44
C VAL A 22 -3.18 -2.12 -16.49
N PHE A 23 -2.03 -2.74 -16.30
CA PHE A 23 -0.94 -2.24 -15.45
C PHE A 23 0.19 -1.55 -16.20
N ARG A 24 0.20 -1.61 -17.55
CA ARG A 24 1.31 -1.12 -18.36
C ARG A 24 1.50 0.39 -18.20
N ASN A 25 2.74 0.78 -17.88
CA ASN A 25 3.14 2.16 -17.63
C ASN A 25 2.33 2.86 -16.51
N LYS A 26 1.84 2.08 -15.54
CA LYS A 26 1.08 2.58 -14.40
C LYS A 26 1.92 2.61 -13.13
N THR A 27 1.59 3.55 -12.26
CA THR A 27 2.03 3.56 -10.87
C THR A 27 0.99 2.85 -10.03
N VAL A 28 1.38 1.77 -9.37
CA VAL A 28 0.52 1.00 -8.45
C VAL A 28 0.86 1.39 -7.02
N LEU A 29 -0.16 1.71 -6.22
CA LEU A 29 -0.06 1.95 -4.80
C LEU A 29 -0.71 0.80 -4.01
N LEU A 30 0.02 0.28 -3.03
CA LEU A 30 -0.39 -0.72 -2.05
C LEU A 30 -0.42 -0.06 -0.66
N PRO A 31 -1.49 0.64 -0.29
CA PRO A 31 -1.56 1.34 1.00
C PRO A 31 -1.91 0.37 2.12
N CYS A 32 -1.37 0.62 3.32
CA CYS A 32 -1.59 -0.17 4.52
C CYS A 32 -1.13 -1.63 4.39
N ASP A 33 -0.16 -1.88 3.54
CA ASP A 33 0.34 -3.18 3.19
C ASP A 33 1.79 -3.28 3.68
N ASP A 34 2.05 -4.06 4.74
CA ASP A 34 3.40 -4.21 5.28
C ASP A 34 4.32 -4.86 4.24
N PRO A 35 5.24 -4.09 3.64
CA PRO A 35 6.01 -4.57 2.49
C PRO A 35 6.98 -5.71 2.82
N GLU A 36 7.36 -5.87 4.08
CA GLU A 36 8.25 -6.96 4.49
C GLU A 36 7.53 -8.32 4.47
N TRP A 37 6.21 -8.32 4.64
CA TRP A 37 5.42 -9.54 4.81
C TRP A 37 4.28 -9.68 3.82
N SER A 38 4.03 -8.63 3.02
CA SER A 38 2.90 -8.61 2.11
C SER A 38 3.11 -9.44 0.86
N ASN A 39 2.17 -10.33 0.62
CA ASN A 39 2.11 -11.05 -0.64
C ASN A 39 1.74 -10.15 -1.83
N PHE A 40 1.08 -9.00 -1.61
CA PHE A 40 0.82 -8.03 -2.67
C PHE A 40 2.11 -7.37 -3.15
N THR A 41 2.91 -6.84 -2.24
CA THR A 41 4.21 -6.25 -2.59
C THR A 41 5.08 -7.26 -3.31
N LYS A 42 5.13 -8.50 -2.81
CA LYS A 42 5.88 -9.59 -3.43
C LYS A 42 5.39 -9.87 -4.85
N TYR A 43 4.08 -10.04 -5.05
CA TYR A 43 3.50 -10.32 -6.36
C TYR A 43 3.84 -9.24 -7.38
N PHE A 44 3.59 -7.97 -7.06
CA PHE A 44 3.83 -6.87 -7.97
C PHE A 44 5.33 -6.63 -8.23
N ALA A 45 6.20 -6.85 -7.26
CA ALA A 45 7.64 -6.74 -7.43
C ALA A 45 8.20 -7.87 -8.33
N GLU A 46 7.80 -9.12 -8.10
CA GLU A 46 8.24 -10.26 -8.91
C GLU A 46 7.76 -10.17 -10.36
N ASN A 47 6.58 -9.58 -10.59
CA ASN A 47 6.00 -9.43 -11.91
C ASN A 47 6.15 -8.02 -12.50
N PHE A 48 6.98 -7.16 -11.92
CA PHE A 48 7.12 -5.75 -12.30
C PHE A 48 7.35 -5.55 -13.80
N SER A 49 8.32 -6.23 -14.34
CA SER A 49 8.69 -6.14 -15.76
C SER A 49 7.63 -6.78 -16.67
N GLN A 50 7.04 -7.90 -16.27
CA GLN A 50 6.00 -8.60 -17.04
C GLN A 50 4.72 -7.77 -17.12
N LEU A 51 4.31 -7.14 -16.02
CA LEU A 51 3.17 -6.24 -15.95
C LEU A 51 3.46 -4.89 -16.65
N GLY A 52 4.71 -4.59 -16.92
CA GLY A 52 5.15 -3.33 -17.52
C GLY A 52 4.91 -2.11 -16.62
N LEU A 53 5.00 -2.29 -15.30
CA LEU A 53 4.79 -1.21 -14.34
C LEU A 53 5.80 -0.06 -14.55
N ARG A 54 5.34 1.16 -14.34
CA ARG A 54 6.20 2.33 -14.24
C ARG A 54 6.80 2.46 -12.84
N LYS A 55 5.98 2.21 -11.81
CA LYS A 55 6.37 2.36 -10.41
C LYS A 55 5.46 1.53 -9.51
N LEU A 56 6.04 0.94 -8.48
CA LEU A 56 5.33 0.30 -7.38
C LEU A 56 5.63 1.06 -6.09
N ILE A 57 4.59 1.41 -5.35
CA ILE A 57 4.68 2.04 -4.04
C ILE A 57 3.90 1.19 -3.05
N SER A 58 4.51 0.83 -1.93
CA SER A 58 3.83 0.16 -0.83
C SER A 58 4.09 0.92 0.47
N THR A 59 3.06 1.07 1.31
CA THR A 59 3.19 1.76 2.59
C THR A 59 2.68 0.90 3.73
N SER A 60 3.36 0.94 4.87
CA SER A 60 2.89 0.30 6.10
C SER A 60 2.42 1.33 7.11
N TYR A 61 1.49 0.92 7.94
CA TYR A 61 1.08 1.65 9.13
C TYR A 61 1.94 1.22 10.33
N ALA A 62 2.41 2.17 11.14
CA ALA A 62 3.18 1.86 12.34
C ALA A 62 2.26 1.37 13.46
N PRO A 63 2.33 0.10 13.88
CA PRO A 63 1.41 -0.47 14.87
C PRO A 63 1.56 0.15 16.26
N GLU A 64 2.73 0.65 16.60
CA GLU A 64 3.02 1.26 17.91
C GLU A 64 2.47 2.68 18.05
N ALA A 65 2.20 3.38 16.95
CA ALA A 65 1.56 4.70 16.96
C ALA A 65 0.14 4.67 17.59
N LYS A 66 -0.54 3.51 17.57
CA LYS A 66 -1.84 3.34 18.24
C LYS A 66 -1.72 3.34 19.76
N THR A 67 -0.68 2.73 20.31
CA THR A 67 -0.46 2.64 21.76
C THR A 67 -0.05 3.99 22.34
N ALA A 68 0.75 4.76 21.62
CA ALA A 68 1.16 6.11 22.03
C ALA A 68 -0.03 7.08 22.08
N LYS A 69 -0.94 7.02 21.09
CA LYS A 69 -2.15 7.90 21.08
C LYS A 69 -3.10 7.68 22.27
N TYR A 70 -3.10 6.51 22.90
CA TYR A 70 -3.98 6.19 24.02
C TYR A 70 -3.28 6.25 25.39
N GLY A 71 -1.95 6.23 25.43
CA GLY A 71 -1.16 6.12 26.68
C GLY A 71 -0.70 7.45 27.27
N ASP A 72 -0.62 8.52 26.50
CA ASP A 72 0.04 9.73 26.95
C ASP A 72 -0.69 11.01 26.51
N LEU A 73 -1.83 11.27 27.17
CA LEU A 73 -2.58 12.52 26.99
C LEU A 73 -1.81 13.75 27.52
N PHE A 74 -0.65 13.57 28.14
CA PHE A 74 0.12 14.60 28.83
C PHE A 74 1.55 14.85 28.32
N SER A 75 2.03 14.08 27.35
CA SER A 75 3.37 14.26 26.77
C SER A 75 3.34 14.83 25.35
N TYR A 76 2.50 15.81 25.10
CA TYR A 76 2.61 16.60 23.88
C TYR A 76 3.75 17.61 24.07
N ASP A 77 4.97 17.18 23.77
CA ASP A 77 6.09 18.11 23.63
C ASP A 77 5.87 18.90 22.33
N SER A 78 5.57 20.20 22.52
CA SER A 78 5.25 21.17 21.46
C SER A 78 6.44 21.54 20.56
N SER A 79 7.53 20.81 20.62
CA SER A 79 8.66 20.94 19.72
C SER A 79 8.33 20.16 18.43
N GLY A 80 7.91 20.82 17.37
CA GLY A 80 7.54 20.28 16.07
C GLY A 80 8.51 19.29 15.40
N GLY A 81 8.96 18.30 16.15
CA GLY A 81 9.83 17.20 15.73
C GLY A 81 9.02 16.04 15.13
N LYS A 82 9.63 15.31 14.19
CA LYS A 82 9.06 14.08 13.63
C LYS A 82 8.91 13.03 14.74
N PRO A 83 7.86 12.16 14.66
CA PRO A 83 7.71 11.05 15.61
C PRO A 83 8.95 10.16 15.69
N PRO A 84 9.15 9.41 16.77
CA PRO A 84 10.18 8.39 16.86
C PRO A 84 10.06 7.36 15.71
N LEU A 85 11.15 6.71 15.32
CA LEU A 85 11.16 5.78 14.18
C LEU A 85 10.19 4.60 14.34
N ASN A 86 9.99 4.11 15.56
CA ASN A 86 9.04 3.03 15.86
C ASN A 86 7.56 3.44 15.74
N GLU A 87 7.27 4.73 15.67
CA GLU A 87 5.93 5.29 15.48
C GLU A 87 5.70 5.77 14.03
N ARG A 88 6.68 5.59 13.15
CA ARG A 88 6.62 6.02 11.76
C ARG A 88 6.31 4.84 10.84
N GLY A 89 5.43 5.07 9.87
CA GLY A 89 5.19 4.13 8.79
C GLY A 89 6.42 3.96 7.91
N LYS A 90 6.42 2.91 7.11
CA LYS A 90 7.46 2.66 6.09
C LYS A 90 6.87 2.87 4.71
N ILE A 91 7.70 3.34 3.79
CA ILE A 91 7.41 3.40 2.36
C ILE A 91 8.44 2.57 1.60
N PHE A 92 7.97 1.79 0.65
CA PHE A 92 8.77 1.00 -0.27
C PHE A 92 8.49 1.46 -1.69
N VAL A 93 9.54 1.66 -2.46
CA VAL A 93 9.45 2.11 -3.84
C VAL A 93 10.30 1.21 -4.72
N LEU A 94 9.70 0.78 -5.83
CA LEU A 94 10.38 0.05 -6.90
C LEU A 94 10.05 0.75 -8.22
N ASP A 95 11.07 1.27 -8.90
CA ASP A 95 10.91 1.99 -10.16
C ASP A 95 12.08 1.81 -11.15
N HIS A 96 13.19 1.21 -10.72
CA HIS A 96 14.35 0.95 -11.57
C HIS A 96 15.20 -0.19 -11.03
N ASP A 97 16.08 -0.72 -11.88
CA ASP A 97 17.12 -1.68 -11.51
C ASP A 97 18.19 -0.96 -10.66
N ALA A 98 18.07 -1.12 -9.34
CA ALA A 98 19.01 -0.52 -8.38
C ALA A 98 20.26 -1.39 -8.15
N THR A 99 20.15 -2.70 -8.41
CA THR A 99 21.26 -3.66 -8.27
C THR A 99 22.16 -3.72 -9.50
N GLY A 100 21.66 -3.28 -10.67
CA GLY A 100 22.41 -3.26 -11.93
C GLY A 100 22.53 -4.64 -12.58
N ASP A 101 21.67 -5.60 -12.24
CA ASP A 101 21.70 -6.95 -12.79
C ASP A 101 20.86 -7.12 -14.08
N GLY A 102 20.23 -6.04 -14.54
CA GLY A 102 19.41 -6.00 -15.77
C GLY A 102 17.98 -6.47 -15.55
N ARG A 103 17.55 -6.64 -14.31
CA ARG A 103 16.17 -7.00 -13.93
C ARG A 103 15.67 -6.01 -12.90
N ILE A 104 14.36 -5.85 -12.86
CA ILE A 104 13.68 -5.08 -11.80
C ILE A 104 12.85 -6.08 -11.01
N ASP A 105 13.24 -6.32 -9.77
CA ASP A 105 12.57 -7.27 -8.89
C ASP A 105 12.62 -6.84 -7.41
N PHE A 106 12.24 -7.73 -6.51
CA PHE A 106 12.20 -7.47 -5.08
C PHE A 106 13.52 -6.96 -4.47
N ARG A 107 14.67 -7.30 -5.07
CA ARG A 107 16.01 -6.87 -4.59
C ARG A 107 16.29 -5.40 -4.84
N ASP A 108 15.55 -4.77 -5.74
CA ASP A 108 15.69 -3.37 -6.11
C ASP A 108 14.81 -2.44 -5.28
N ILE A 109 14.01 -2.99 -4.37
CA ILE A 109 13.12 -2.20 -3.52
C ILE A 109 13.94 -1.32 -2.58
N LYS A 110 13.70 -0.02 -2.66
CA LYS A 110 14.17 0.96 -1.68
C LYS A 110 13.10 1.19 -0.65
N TRP A 111 13.49 1.25 0.62
CA TRP A 111 12.57 1.57 1.68
C TRP A 111 13.08 2.70 2.56
N GLU A 112 12.16 3.49 3.06
CA GLU A 112 12.41 4.62 3.92
C GLU A 112 11.29 4.71 4.98
N TYR A 113 11.51 5.52 6.02
CA TYR A 113 10.43 5.88 6.94
C TYR A 113 9.63 7.03 6.37
N LEU A 114 8.30 6.94 6.46
CA LEU A 114 7.40 8.07 6.29
C LEU A 114 7.66 9.11 7.38
N ASP A 115 7.24 10.34 7.17
CA ASP A 115 7.30 11.38 8.19
C ASP A 115 6.24 11.17 9.28
N GLY A 116 5.10 10.57 8.92
CA GLY A 116 4.00 10.19 9.79
C GLY A 116 3.90 8.70 10.08
N ASP A 117 2.80 8.30 10.68
CA ASP A 117 2.50 6.92 11.08
C ASP A 117 2.07 5.99 9.94
N GLY A 118 1.93 6.51 8.73
CA GLY A 118 1.46 5.74 7.56
C GLY A 118 -0.05 5.54 7.51
N ASP A 119 -0.82 6.28 8.30
CA ASP A 119 -2.28 6.27 8.19
C ASP A 119 -2.69 6.76 6.80
N PHE A 120 -3.57 6.00 6.12
CA PHE A 120 -4.03 6.33 4.77
C PHE A 120 -4.73 7.69 4.69
N ARG A 121 -5.26 8.20 5.83
CA ARG A 121 -5.92 9.50 5.93
C ARG A 121 -4.95 10.66 6.06
N SER A 122 -3.66 10.41 6.31
CA SER A 122 -2.64 11.45 6.40
C SER A 122 -2.43 12.14 5.05
N ASP A 123 -2.01 13.39 5.08
CA ASP A 123 -1.73 14.14 3.84
C ASP A 123 -0.57 13.53 3.05
N GLU A 124 0.40 12.93 3.76
CA GLU A 124 1.52 12.25 3.14
C GLU A 124 1.07 11.05 2.29
N VAL A 125 0.21 10.17 2.84
CA VAL A 125 -0.31 9.00 2.11
C VAL A 125 -1.33 9.42 1.04
N LYS A 126 -2.11 10.50 1.26
CA LYS A 126 -2.96 11.08 0.22
C LYS A 126 -2.16 11.57 -0.98
N GLN A 127 -1.01 12.19 -0.77
CA GLN A 127 -0.13 12.60 -1.88
C GLN A 127 0.37 11.40 -2.69
N LEU A 128 0.71 10.28 -2.04
CA LEU A 128 1.07 9.04 -2.72
C LEU A 128 -0.10 8.48 -3.52
N ARG A 129 -1.32 8.50 -2.95
CA ARG A 129 -2.55 8.13 -3.65
C ARG A 129 -2.76 8.98 -4.92
N ASP A 130 -2.64 10.29 -4.79
CA ASP A 130 -2.92 11.23 -5.89
C ASP A 130 -1.90 11.10 -7.03
N GLN A 131 -0.67 10.68 -6.72
CA GLN A 131 0.39 10.38 -7.70
C GLN A 131 0.25 9.01 -8.36
N SER A 132 -0.54 8.11 -7.81
CA SER A 132 -0.73 6.75 -8.35
C SER A 132 -1.84 6.70 -9.40
N ASP A 133 -1.80 5.68 -10.23
CA ASP A 133 -2.81 5.39 -11.25
C ASP A 133 -3.81 4.34 -10.76
N ILE A 134 -3.32 3.35 -10.05
CA ILE A 134 -4.10 2.20 -9.57
C ILE A 134 -3.80 1.95 -8.09
N ILE A 135 -4.85 1.70 -7.31
CA ILE A 135 -4.75 1.33 -5.90
C ILE A 135 -5.15 -0.14 -5.77
N VAL A 136 -4.26 -0.97 -5.23
CA VAL A 136 -4.56 -2.38 -4.94
C VAL A 136 -4.39 -2.62 -3.46
N THR A 137 -5.39 -3.23 -2.80
CA THR A 137 -5.33 -3.37 -1.35
C THR A 137 -6.28 -4.44 -0.81
N ASN A 138 -5.98 -4.89 0.40
CA ASN A 138 -6.90 -5.60 1.28
C ASN A 138 -7.09 -4.77 2.54
N PRO A 139 -8.05 -3.82 2.56
CA PRO A 139 -8.19 -2.89 3.67
C PRO A 139 -8.66 -3.61 4.93
N PRO A 140 -8.29 -3.11 6.13
CA PRO A 140 -8.80 -3.63 7.38
C PRO A 140 -10.33 -3.47 7.45
N PHE A 141 -11.04 -4.54 7.85
CA PHE A 141 -12.51 -4.57 7.85
C PHE A 141 -13.16 -3.41 8.63
N SER A 142 -12.56 -3.03 9.75
CA SER A 142 -13.07 -1.93 10.58
C SER A 142 -13.01 -0.55 9.93
N LEU A 143 -12.18 -0.37 8.89
CA LEU A 143 -11.97 0.88 8.18
C LEU A 143 -12.40 0.82 6.72
N PHE A 144 -13.06 -0.29 6.32
CA PHE A 144 -13.39 -0.55 4.92
C PHE A 144 -14.17 0.59 4.25
N ARG A 145 -15.19 1.13 4.94
CA ARG A 145 -16.02 2.22 4.40
C ARG A 145 -15.23 3.51 4.21
N GLU A 146 -14.43 3.89 5.22
CA GLU A 146 -13.57 5.07 5.15
C GLU A 146 -12.55 4.93 4.03
N PHE A 147 -11.99 3.73 3.90
CA PHE A 147 -11.01 3.43 2.88
C PHE A 147 -11.61 3.50 1.47
N LEU A 148 -12.82 2.98 1.28
CA LEU A 148 -13.53 3.05 0.01
C LEU A 148 -13.84 4.51 -0.38
N VAL A 149 -14.32 5.33 0.55
CA VAL A 149 -14.53 6.77 0.32
C VAL A 149 -13.22 7.44 -0.09
N TRP A 150 -12.14 7.16 0.63
CA TRP A 150 -10.80 7.70 0.34
C TRP A 150 -10.30 7.35 -1.08
N ILE A 151 -10.58 6.15 -1.58
CA ILE A 151 -10.24 5.76 -2.95
C ILE A 151 -11.13 6.49 -3.96
N LEU A 152 -12.45 6.50 -3.74
CA LEU A 152 -13.42 7.10 -4.66
C LEU A 152 -13.23 8.61 -4.80
N GLU A 153 -12.88 9.31 -3.73
CA GLU A 153 -12.56 10.75 -3.77
C GLU A 153 -11.40 11.08 -4.71
N ALA A 154 -10.48 10.15 -4.91
CA ALA A 154 -9.32 10.35 -5.77
C ALA A 154 -9.59 10.03 -7.25
N GLU A 155 -10.77 9.47 -7.58
CA GLU A 155 -11.13 9.05 -8.94
C GLU A 155 -10.09 8.11 -9.58
N LYS A 156 -9.47 7.25 -8.76
CA LYS A 156 -8.44 6.29 -9.20
C LYS A 156 -9.06 4.94 -9.55
N GLN A 157 -8.41 4.21 -10.45
CA GLN A 157 -8.70 2.80 -10.63
C GLN A 157 -8.30 2.03 -9.37
N PHE A 158 -9.04 0.99 -9.01
CA PHE A 158 -8.71 0.21 -7.84
C PHE A 158 -9.10 -1.26 -7.97
N ALA A 159 -8.38 -2.11 -7.24
CA ALA A 159 -8.73 -3.50 -6.98
C ALA A 159 -8.69 -3.75 -5.48
N ILE A 160 -9.83 -4.11 -4.90
CA ILE A 160 -9.92 -4.46 -3.48
C ILE A 160 -10.12 -5.96 -3.39
N ILE A 161 -9.13 -6.65 -2.83
CA ILE A 161 -9.19 -8.08 -2.56
C ILE A 161 -9.58 -8.26 -1.11
N GLY A 162 -10.79 -8.73 -0.87
CA GLY A 162 -11.33 -8.88 0.47
C GLY A 162 -12.13 -10.17 0.63
N ASN A 163 -12.45 -10.51 1.87
CA ASN A 163 -13.34 -11.64 2.15
C ASN A 163 -14.76 -11.29 1.66
N ARG A 164 -15.44 -12.26 1.01
CA ARG A 164 -16.84 -12.17 0.57
C ARG A 164 -17.79 -11.61 1.65
N ASN A 165 -17.50 -11.86 2.91
CA ASN A 165 -18.32 -11.38 4.03
C ASN A 165 -18.24 -9.86 4.25
N ALA A 166 -17.26 -9.16 3.69
CA ALA A 166 -17.17 -7.70 3.80
C ALA A 166 -18.36 -6.98 3.13
N ILE A 167 -19.00 -7.61 2.16
CA ILE A 167 -20.18 -7.08 1.44
C ILE A 167 -21.47 -7.16 2.29
N THR A 168 -21.52 -8.02 3.32
CA THR A 168 -22.72 -8.34 4.07
C THR A 168 -22.81 -7.70 5.46
N TYR A 169 -21.82 -6.91 5.86
CA TYR A 169 -21.89 -6.19 7.14
C TYR A 169 -23.00 -5.13 7.09
N LYS A 170 -24.15 -5.50 7.60
CA LYS A 170 -25.20 -4.56 8.00
C LYS A 170 -24.70 -3.75 9.20
N GLU A 171 -25.13 -2.49 9.22
CA GLU A 171 -24.90 -1.54 10.31
C GLU A 171 -25.12 -2.12 11.68
#